data_c5f585f363688c655c03b1d626c0f4dd
#
_entry.id   c5f585f363688c655c03b1d626c0f4dd
#
_cell.length_a   1.000
_cell.length_b   1.000
_cell.length_c   1.000
_cell.angle_alpha   90.00
_cell.angle_beta   90.00
_cell.angle_gamma   90.00
#
_symmetry.space_group_name_H-M   'P 1'
#
loop_
_entity.id
_entity.type
_entity.pdbx_description
1 polymer ?
#
loop_
_entity_poly.entity_id
_entity_poly.type
_entity_poly.pdbx_seq_one_letter_code
_entity_poly.pdbx_strand_id
1 'polypeptide(L)' 'MDVKAQLPGRVTEVLVQHGQAVTRGAVLVALEVMKTRVEVRADRDGTVNHVAVKDGDEVLMGQLLVRLAP' A
#
# COMPACT_ATOMS: atom_id res chain seq x y z
N MET A 1 -7.63 3.04 9.41
CA MET A 1 -7.56 1.67 8.91
C MET A 1 -6.17 1.38 8.38
N ASP A 2 -5.60 0.28 8.77
CA ASP A 2 -4.26 -0.11 8.34
C ASP A 2 -4.34 -1.02 7.12
N VAL A 3 -3.63 -0.64 6.07
CA VAL A 3 -3.48 -1.48 4.88
C VAL A 3 -2.13 -2.17 4.97
N LYS A 4 -2.16 -3.50 5.03
CA LYS A 4 -0.98 -4.32 5.30
C LYS A 4 -0.65 -5.23 4.13
N ALA A 5 0.62 -5.61 4.03
CA ALA A 5 1.04 -6.58 3.04
C ALA A 5 0.44 -7.95 3.36
N GLN A 6 -0.14 -8.60 2.36
CA GLN A 6 -0.72 -9.93 2.51
C GLN A 6 0.33 -11.02 2.24
N LEU A 7 1.40 -10.66 1.53
CA LEU A 7 2.48 -11.56 1.15
C LEU A 7 3.80 -10.81 1.31
N PRO A 8 4.90 -11.50 1.56
CA PRO A 8 6.21 -10.87 1.54
C PRO A 8 6.59 -10.50 0.11
N GLY A 9 7.30 -9.39 -0.06
CA GLY A 9 7.72 -8.95 -1.36
C GLY A 9 8.55 -7.67 -1.28
N ARG A 10 8.67 -6.99 -2.41
CA ARG A 10 9.40 -5.73 -2.50
C ARG A 10 8.49 -4.66 -3.08
N VAL A 11 8.51 -3.47 -2.46
CA VAL A 11 7.77 -2.33 -2.98
C VAL A 11 8.43 -1.87 -4.27
N THR A 12 7.68 -1.89 -5.38
CA THR A 12 8.15 -1.40 -6.66
C THR A 12 7.66 0.01 -6.95
N GLU A 13 6.51 0.38 -6.36
CA GLU A 13 5.92 1.69 -6.61
C GLU A 13 4.98 2.08 -5.47
N VAL A 14 5.08 3.31 -4.99
CA VAL A 14 4.12 3.92 -4.08
C VAL A 14 3.31 4.92 -4.89
N LEU A 15 1.99 4.72 -4.98
CA LEU A 15 1.12 5.49 -5.88
C LEU A 15 0.32 6.57 -5.15
N VAL A 16 0.50 6.72 -3.85
CA VAL A 16 -0.22 7.71 -3.05
C VAL A 16 0.74 8.47 -2.17
N GLN A 17 0.27 9.61 -1.65
CA GLN A 17 1.03 10.43 -0.71
C GLN A 17 0.15 10.83 0.46
N HIS A 18 0.79 11.25 1.54
CA HIS A 18 0.12 11.74 2.73
C HIS A 18 -0.86 12.87 2.37
N GLY A 19 -2.07 12.78 2.89
CA GLY A 19 -3.10 13.78 2.66
C GLY A 19 -3.97 13.54 1.43
N GLN A 20 -3.63 12.56 0.60
CA GLN A 20 -4.39 12.26 -0.61
C GLN A 20 -5.70 11.55 -0.27
N ALA A 21 -6.79 12.02 -0.89
CA ALA A 21 -8.06 11.30 -0.82
C ALA A 21 -8.04 10.15 -1.82
N VAL A 22 -8.50 8.99 -1.38
CA VAL A 22 -8.58 7.79 -2.22
C VAL A 22 -9.98 7.23 -2.17
N THR A 23 -10.35 6.54 -3.26
CA THR A 23 -11.63 5.84 -3.34
C THR A 23 -11.39 4.34 -3.28
N ARG A 24 -12.44 3.60 -2.96
CA ARG A 24 -12.41 2.15 -2.96
C ARG A 24 -11.91 1.64 -4.31
N GLY A 25 -10.95 0.73 -4.29
CA GLY A 25 -10.34 0.16 -5.49
C GLY A 25 -9.11 0.90 -5.98
N ALA A 26 -8.79 2.07 -5.42
CA ALA A 26 -7.58 2.80 -5.82
C ALA A 26 -6.34 1.99 -5.45
N VAL A 27 -5.37 1.94 -6.37
CA VAL A 27 -4.09 1.26 -6.11
C VAL A 27 -3.24 2.16 -5.22
N LEU A 28 -2.85 1.64 -4.08
CA LEU A 28 -2.05 2.38 -3.09
C LEU A 28 -0.56 2.12 -3.28
N VAL A 29 -0.20 0.84 -3.40
CA VAL A 29 1.18 0.39 -3.48
C VAL A 29 1.22 -0.80 -4.42
N ALA A 30 2.28 -0.90 -5.22
CA ALA A 30 2.57 -2.08 -6.01
C ALA A 30 3.75 -2.82 -5.40
N LEU A 31 3.60 -4.13 -5.28
CA LEU A 31 4.64 -5.02 -4.78
C LEU A 31 5.04 -5.99 -5.88
N GLU A 32 6.30 -6.43 -5.83
CA GLU A 32 6.74 -7.59 -6.59
C GLU A 32 6.82 -8.78 -5.64
N VAL A 33 6.05 -9.81 -5.95
CA VAL A 33 6.01 -11.06 -5.19
C VAL A 33 6.30 -12.19 -6.15
N MET A 34 7.42 -12.88 -5.97
CA MET A 34 7.84 -13.98 -6.84
C MET A 34 7.79 -13.58 -8.33
N LYS A 35 8.36 -12.41 -8.65
CA LYS A 35 8.42 -11.86 -10.01
C LYS A 35 7.05 -11.50 -10.60
N THR A 36 6.02 -11.44 -9.78
CA THR A 36 4.68 -11.05 -10.20
C THR A 36 4.32 -9.72 -9.55
N ARG A 37 3.73 -8.81 -10.33
CA ARG A 37 3.23 -7.54 -9.78
C ARG A 37 1.94 -7.79 -9.03
N VAL A 38 1.90 -7.35 -7.78
CA VAL A 38 0.71 -7.40 -6.94
C VAL A 38 0.33 -5.98 -6.58
N GLU A 39 -0.89 -5.57 -6.89
CA GLU A 39 -1.40 -4.25 -6.56
C GLU A 39 -2.20 -4.31 -5.26
N VAL A 40 -1.83 -3.47 -4.31
CA VAL A 40 -2.54 -3.35 -3.04
C VAL A 40 -3.51 -2.19 -3.16
N ARG A 41 -4.80 -2.46 -3.03
CA ARG A 41 -5.85 -1.48 -3.28
C ARG A 41 -6.57 -1.11 -2.00
N ALA A 42 -7.13 0.10 -1.98
CA ALA A 42 -8.01 0.53 -0.90
C ALA A 42 -9.31 -0.29 -0.95
N ASP A 43 -9.78 -0.76 0.20
CA ASP A 43 -11.05 -1.47 0.29
C ASP A 43 -12.21 -0.55 0.68
N ARG A 44 -11.93 0.73 0.87
CA ARG A 44 -12.91 1.77 1.19
C ARG A 44 -12.38 3.14 0.81
N ASP A 45 -13.27 4.12 0.78
CA ASP A 45 -12.88 5.51 0.63
C ASP A 45 -12.20 6.00 1.91
N GLY A 46 -11.25 6.90 1.77
CA GLY A 46 -10.56 7.49 2.91
C GLY A 46 -9.49 8.47 2.49
N THR A 47 -8.74 8.94 3.47
CA THR A 47 -7.62 9.86 3.25
C THR A 47 -6.35 9.22 3.77
N VAL A 48 -5.29 9.27 2.98
CA VAL A 48 -3.98 8.73 3.37
C VAL A 48 -3.42 9.58 4.51
N ASN A 49 -3.27 8.99 5.69
CA ASN A 49 -2.68 9.71 6.83
C ASN A 49 -1.29 9.20 7.21
N HIS A 50 -0.82 8.13 6.60
CA HIS A 50 0.55 7.67 6.77
C HIS A 50 0.94 6.72 5.64
N VAL A 51 2.12 6.96 5.05
CA VAL A 51 2.74 6.05 4.08
C VAL A 51 3.97 5.48 4.76
N ALA A 52 3.96 4.18 5.05
CA ALA A 52 4.97 3.52 5.88
C ALA A 52 6.13 2.93 5.08
N VAL A 53 6.04 2.93 3.75
CA VAL A 53 7.03 2.29 2.86
C VAL A 53 7.41 3.21 1.72
N LYS A 54 8.50 2.89 1.06
CA LYS A 54 8.99 3.61 -0.13
C LYS A 54 9.46 2.59 -1.17
N ASP A 55 9.66 3.07 -2.38
CA ASP A 55 10.15 2.25 -3.48
C ASP A 55 11.45 1.55 -3.07
N GLY A 56 11.52 0.26 -3.34
CA GLY A 56 12.68 -0.56 -3.03
C GLY A 56 12.64 -1.24 -1.67
N ASP A 57 11.71 -0.87 -0.78
CA ASP A 57 11.61 -1.51 0.53
C ASP A 57 11.16 -2.97 0.39
N GLU A 58 11.78 -3.83 1.17
CA GLU A 58 11.29 -5.20 1.35
C GLU A 58 10.28 -5.22 2.47
N VAL A 59 9.19 -5.96 2.28
CA VAL A 59 8.12 -6.06 3.26
C VAL A 59 7.84 -7.51 3.59
N LEU A 60 7.40 -7.73 4.82
CA LEU A 60 6.98 -9.03 5.31
C LEU A 60 5.45 -9.07 5.37
N MET A 61 4.89 -10.28 5.38
CA MET A 61 3.45 -10.45 5.56
C MET A 61 3.02 -9.76 6.86
N GLY A 62 1.95 -8.98 6.81
CA GLY A 62 1.42 -8.26 7.96
C GLY A 62 2.04 -6.89 8.19
N GLN A 63 3.06 -6.52 7.43
CA GLN A 63 3.72 -5.22 7.59
C GLN A 63 2.81 -4.10 7.09
N LEU A 64 2.76 -2.99 7.84
CA LEU A 64 1.98 -1.81 7.45
C LEU A 64 2.55 -1.19 6.17
N LEU A 65 1.68 -0.91 5.22
CA LEU A 65 2.03 -0.21 3.99
C LEU A 65 1.52 1.23 4.03
N VAL A 66 0.22 1.40 4.27
CA VAL A 66 -0.45 2.70 4.25
C VAL A 66 -1.53 2.68 5.33
N ARG A 67 -1.72 3.82 5.99
CA ARG A 67 -2.83 4.01 6.93
C ARG A 67 -3.82 5.00 6.34
N LEU A 68 -5.09 4.63 6.36
CA LEU A 68 -6.18 5.48 5.88
C LEU A 68 -7.00 5.98 7.05
N ALA A 69 -7.32 7.27 7.03
CA ALA A 69 -8.31 7.87 7.90
C ALA A 69 -9.68 7.85 7.21
N PRO A 70 -10.77 7.84 7.98
CA PRO A 70 -12.13 7.90 7.42
C PRO A 70 -12.38 9.16 6.63
#